data_90eae5f4d42ee15e0481f61558966091
#
_entry.id   90eae5f4d42ee15e0481f61558966091
#
_cell.length_a   1.000
_cell.length_b   1.000
_cell.length_c   1.000
_cell.angle_alpha   90.00
_cell.angle_beta   90.00
_cell.angle_gamma   90.00
#
_symmetry.space_group_name_H-M   'P 1'
#
loop_
_entity.id
_entity.type
_entity.pdbx_description
1 polymer ?
#
loop_
_entity_poly.entity_id
_entity_poly.type
_entity_poly.pdbx_seq_one_letter_code
_entity_poly.pdbx_strand_id
1 'polypeptide(L)'
;MQSFYDEIAVHPDNAAAWRELGVTYYRMGDMAKADDALKQANAMKPDARTHLFFGLIYEKQGDYEKAIDAYAASLNLNPTAKTRERVSAHLDQLIYKKMSQDISLAVENESDIQTDTIPDNTVAVVNFDGSHLGSDLAPLAIGLAEFTSVDLAKVESLNLIERLKIDVIISELKLGQSGYVDPATAPRMGRLLGTSKIITGSVLGIGDDGFRLDGVIVGATDSTATFTESSEGKLEEIFALEKQFVFDILDSLGVELTLEERDAIAEVPTESYLAFLAYSRGRYYQQQGMNEQARQEFNTAVSYDANFSAAGAQAAKAAAAVSSGGYSQSQQALESFALGSDLDVEALVSGLDSRLVTILLNSGLLPDATLTNLATSQPKVGGTGRVVIEVDLEQ
;
A
#
# COMPACT_ATOMS: atom_id res chain seq x y z
N MET A 1 -33.48 -14.68 -0.26
CA MET A 1 -33.21 -14.90 -1.70
C MET A 1 -34.47 -14.69 -2.54
N GLN A 2 -35.57 -15.42 -2.28
CA GLN A 2 -36.81 -15.23 -3.06
C GLN A 2 -37.26 -13.79 -3.12
N SER A 3 -37.20 -13.06 -2.00
CA SER A 3 -37.59 -11.65 -1.91
C SER A 3 -36.77 -10.72 -2.82
N PHE A 4 -35.48 -11.01 -3.05
CA PHE A 4 -34.67 -10.22 -4.00
C PHE A 4 -35.09 -10.51 -5.45
N TYR A 5 -35.43 -11.76 -5.77
CA TYR A 5 -35.98 -12.10 -7.09
C TYR A 5 -37.33 -11.41 -7.34
N ASP A 6 -38.22 -11.40 -6.31
CA ASP A 6 -39.51 -10.75 -6.41
C ASP A 6 -39.35 -9.22 -6.62
N GLU A 7 -38.38 -8.61 -5.91
CA GLU A 7 -38.06 -7.18 -6.08
C GLU A 7 -37.50 -6.89 -7.49
N ILE A 8 -36.54 -7.70 -7.95
CA ILE A 8 -35.93 -7.58 -9.29
C ILE A 8 -36.98 -7.80 -10.40
N ALA A 9 -37.94 -8.71 -10.19
CA ALA A 9 -39.00 -8.95 -11.16
C ALA A 9 -39.93 -7.72 -11.33
N VAL A 10 -40.13 -6.95 -10.27
CA VAL A 10 -40.96 -5.73 -10.28
C VAL A 10 -40.12 -4.51 -10.71
N HIS A 11 -38.86 -4.44 -10.23
CA HIS A 11 -37.93 -3.33 -10.45
C HIS A 11 -36.60 -3.86 -10.98
N PRO A 12 -36.49 -4.24 -12.27
CA PRO A 12 -35.29 -4.87 -12.83
C PRO A 12 -34.07 -3.92 -12.87
N ASP A 13 -34.29 -2.64 -12.74
CA ASP A 13 -33.29 -1.56 -12.68
C ASP A 13 -32.81 -1.23 -11.25
N ASN A 14 -33.29 -1.99 -10.24
CA ASN A 14 -32.85 -1.80 -8.86
C ASN A 14 -31.45 -2.38 -8.62
N ALA A 15 -30.40 -1.56 -8.83
CA ALA A 15 -29.01 -1.95 -8.61
C ALA A 15 -28.74 -2.50 -7.21
N ALA A 16 -29.40 -1.94 -6.18
CA ALA A 16 -29.22 -2.41 -4.82
C ALA A 16 -29.77 -3.81 -4.60
N ALA A 17 -30.91 -4.15 -5.23
CA ALA A 17 -31.46 -5.52 -5.17
C ALA A 17 -30.53 -6.54 -5.83
N TRP A 18 -29.98 -6.21 -7.00
CA TRP A 18 -28.98 -7.03 -7.68
C TRP A 18 -27.72 -7.22 -6.85
N ARG A 19 -27.22 -6.14 -6.22
CA ARG A 19 -26.04 -6.22 -5.33
C ARG A 19 -26.30 -7.17 -4.16
N GLU A 20 -27.41 -7.00 -3.44
CA GLU A 20 -27.71 -7.84 -2.27
C GLU A 20 -28.01 -9.30 -2.67
N LEU A 21 -28.55 -9.55 -3.86
CA LEU A 21 -28.62 -10.89 -4.42
C LEU A 21 -27.22 -11.47 -4.63
N GLY A 22 -26.29 -10.70 -5.20
CA GLY A 22 -24.89 -11.09 -5.37
C GLY A 22 -24.19 -11.41 -4.05
N VAL A 23 -24.37 -10.55 -3.02
CA VAL A 23 -23.88 -10.80 -1.66
C VAL A 23 -24.47 -12.09 -1.07
N THR A 24 -25.73 -12.35 -1.33
CA THR A 24 -26.40 -13.60 -0.88
C THR A 24 -25.77 -14.83 -1.54
N TYR A 25 -25.50 -14.80 -2.84
CA TYR A 25 -24.80 -15.87 -3.52
C TYR A 25 -23.36 -16.05 -3.03
N TYR A 26 -22.65 -14.96 -2.75
CA TYR A 26 -21.33 -15.01 -2.16
C TYR A 26 -21.34 -15.76 -0.82
N ARG A 27 -22.29 -15.44 0.08
CA ARG A 27 -22.48 -16.16 1.36
C ARG A 27 -22.78 -17.65 1.19
N MET A 28 -23.46 -18.01 0.12
CA MET A 28 -23.77 -19.41 -0.21
C MET A 28 -22.61 -20.15 -0.86
N GLY A 29 -21.53 -19.45 -1.20
CA GLY A 29 -20.37 -20.02 -1.88
C GLY A 29 -20.55 -20.14 -3.40
N ASP A 30 -21.65 -19.64 -3.98
CA ASP A 30 -21.89 -19.64 -5.43
C ASP A 30 -21.25 -18.39 -6.06
N MET A 31 -19.91 -18.45 -6.22
CA MET A 31 -19.12 -17.31 -6.71
C MET A 31 -19.52 -16.89 -8.13
N ALA A 32 -19.94 -17.83 -8.99
CA ALA A 32 -20.34 -17.51 -10.35
C ALA A 32 -21.61 -16.65 -10.38
N LYS A 33 -22.66 -17.08 -9.65
CA LYS A 33 -23.89 -16.29 -9.57
C LYS A 33 -23.70 -14.98 -8.79
N ALA A 34 -22.80 -14.97 -7.79
CA ALA A 34 -22.44 -13.75 -7.10
C ALA A 34 -21.85 -12.72 -8.06
N ASP A 35 -20.86 -13.11 -8.87
CA ASP A 35 -20.23 -12.27 -9.87
C ASP A 35 -21.23 -11.75 -10.90
N ASP A 36 -22.11 -12.64 -11.43
CA ASP A 36 -23.12 -12.26 -12.42
C ASP A 36 -24.10 -11.21 -11.85
N ALA A 37 -24.61 -11.42 -10.64
CA ALA A 37 -25.55 -10.49 -10.01
C ALA A 37 -24.89 -9.15 -9.68
N LEU A 38 -23.64 -9.16 -9.22
CA LEU A 38 -22.87 -7.94 -8.96
C LEU A 38 -22.54 -7.18 -10.24
N LYS A 39 -22.28 -7.86 -11.36
CA LYS A 39 -22.11 -7.22 -12.68
C LYS A 39 -23.37 -6.50 -13.13
N GLN A 40 -24.56 -7.08 -12.90
CA GLN A 40 -25.83 -6.39 -13.17
C GLN A 40 -25.95 -5.12 -12.31
N ALA A 41 -25.66 -5.22 -11.01
CA ALA A 41 -25.67 -4.05 -10.12
C ALA A 41 -24.70 -2.96 -10.58
N ASN A 42 -23.46 -3.35 -10.91
CA ASN A 42 -22.41 -2.43 -11.32
C ASN A 42 -22.73 -1.72 -12.65
N ALA A 43 -23.32 -2.43 -13.60
CA ALA A 43 -23.73 -1.85 -14.89
C ALA A 43 -24.80 -0.76 -14.74
N MET A 44 -25.66 -0.86 -13.72
CA MET A 44 -26.70 0.12 -13.41
C MET A 44 -26.14 1.28 -12.59
N LYS A 45 -25.43 0.97 -11.50
CA LYS A 45 -24.88 1.97 -10.57
C LYS A 45 -23.64 1.41 -9.89
N PRO A 46 -22.44 1.80 -10.35
CA PRO A 46 -21.20 1.46 -9.66
C PRO A 46 -21.21 2.00 -8.23
N ASP A 47 -20.82 1.18 -7.26
CA ASP A 47 -20.66 1.57 -5.87
C ASP A 47 -19.52 0.82 -5.17
N ALA A 48 -19.00 1.40 -4.08
CA ALA A 48 -17.85 0.88 -3.36
C ALA A 48 -18.08 -0.54 -2.82
N ARG A 49 -19.29 -0.87 -2.39
CA ARG A 49 -19.60 -2.18 -1.82
C ARG A 49 -19.64 -3.27 -2.89
N THR A 50 -20.19 -2.96 -4.06
CA THR A 50 -20.15 -3.88 -5.21
C THR A 50 -18.71 -4.24 -5.57
N HIS A 51 -17.83 -3.25 -5.66
CA HIS A 51 -16.41 -3.48 -5.96
C HIS A 51 -15.67 -4.20 -4.82
N LEU A 52 -16.01 -3.95 -3.56
CA LEU A 52 -15.50 -4.71 -2.43
C LEU A 52 -15.81 -6.22 -2.60
N PHE A 53 -17.03 -6.58 -2.98
CA PHE A 53 -17.38 -7.99 -3.20
C PHE A 53 -16.75 -8.59 -4.45
N PHE A 54 -16.52 -7.82 -5.51
CA PHE A 54 -15.69 -8.28 -6.63
C PHE A 54 -14.29 -8.65 -6.17
N GLY A 55 -13.67 -7.80 -5.35
CA GLY A 55 -12.36 -8.07 -4.75
C GLY A 55 -12.35 -9.40 -3.97
N LEU A 56 -13.32 -9.58 -3.09
CA LEU A 56 -13.45 -10.83 -2.30
C LEU A 56 -13.66 -12.07 -3.18
N ILE A 57 -14.44 -11.97 -4.27
CA ILE A 57 -14.68 -13.07 -5.21
C ILE A 57 -13.39 -13.43 -5.95
N TYR A 58 -12.72 -12.44 -6.56
CA TYR A 58 -11.49 -12.66 -7.32
C TYR A 58 -10.36 -13.21 -6.42
N GLU A 59 -10.26 -12.72 -5.20
CA GLU A 59 -9.31 -13.22 -4.22
C GLU A 59 -9.54 -14.69 -3.85
N LYS A 60 -10.80 -15.11 -3.66
CA LYS A 60 -11.16 -16.54 -3.46
C LYS A 60 -10.86 -17.41 -4.68
N GLN A 61 -10.88 -16.83 -5.87
CA GLN A 61 -10.48 -17.50 -7.11
C GLN A 61 -8.97 -17.54 -7.32
N GLY A 62 -8.20 -16.83 -6.50
CA GLY A 62 -6.74 -16.69 -6.64
C GLY A 62 -6.31 -15.69 -7.71
N ASP A 63 -7.26 -14.94 -8.29
CA ASP A 63 -6.98 -13.87 -9.25
C ASP A 63 -6.67 -12.57 -8.51
N TYR A 64 -5.46 -12.50 -7.97
CA TYR A 64 -5.05 -11.38 -7.12
C TYR A 64 -4.94 -10.05 -7.88
N GLU A 65 -4.65 -10.07 -9.18
CA GLU A 65 -4.61 -8.86 -9.99
C GLU A 65 -6.00 -8.21 -10.07
N LYS A 66 -7.01 -8.99 -10.48
CA LYS A 66 -8.38 -8.47 -10.48
C LYS A 66 -8.89 -8.10 -9.10
N ALA A 67 -8.47 -8.82 -8.06
CA ALA A 67 -8.84 -8.47 -6.69
C ALA A 67 -8.27 -7.11 -6.27
N ILE A 68 -7.00 -6.83 -6.58
CA ILE A 68 -6.34 -5.55 -6.35
C ILE A 68 -7.09 -4.42 -7.07
N ASP A 69 -7.38 -4.61 -8.36
CA ASP A 69 -8.11 -3.62 -9.17
C ASP A 69 -9.51 -3.34 -8.60
N ALA A 70 -10.21 -4.38 -8.18
CA ALA A 70 -11.55 -4.25 -7.60
C ALA A 70 -11.52 -3.51 -6.25
N TYR A 71 -10.57 -3.83 -5.36
CA TYR A 71 -10.42 -3.10 -4.10
C TYR A 71 -10.00 -1.64 -4.32
N ALA A 72 -9.11 -1.37 -5.26
CA ALA A 72 -8.72 -0.01 -5.64
C ALA A 72 -9.94 0.77 -6.19
N ALA A 73 -10.75 0.16 -7.05
CA ALA A 73 -11.99 0.76 -7.54
C ALA A 73 -13.00 1.03 -6.41
N SER A 74 -13.10 0.12 -5.42
CA SER A 74 -13.92 0.35 -4.22
C SER A 74 -13.48 1.61 -3.47
N LEU A 75 -12.18 1.85 -3.32
CA LEU A 75 -11.62 3.02 -2.64
C LEU A 75 -11.91 4.33 -3.38
N ASN A 76 -11.97 4.28 -4.72
CA ASN A 76 -12.25 5.45 -5.58
C ASN A 76 -13.74 5.83 -5.64
N LEU A 77 -14.64 4.94 -5.21
CA LEU A 77 -16.09 5.14 -5.25
C LEU A 77 -16.67 5.73 -3.94
N ASN A 78 -15.90 6.57 -3.25
CA ASN A 78 -16.32 7.25 -2.03
C ASN A 78 -16.91 6.30 -0.95
N PRO A 79 -16.17 5.29 -0.51
CA PRO A 79 -16.62 4.41 0.55
C PRO A 79 -16.75 5.17 1.88
N THR A 80 -17.47 4.58 2.85
CA THR A 80 -17.44 5.10 4.23
C THR A 80 -16.02 5.08 4.78
N ALA A 81 -15.73 5.91 5.80
CA ALA A 81 -14.41 5.95 6.43
C ALA A 81 -13.96 4.56 6.92
N LYS A 82 -14.87 3.79 7.53
CA LYS A 82 -14.61 2.44 8.03
C LYS A 82 -14.34 1.44 6.89
N THR A 83 -15.08 1.54 5.78
CA THR A 83 -14.83 0.72 4.58
C THR A 83 -13.46 1.05 3.99
N ARG A 84 -13.13 2.34 3.86
CA ARG A 84 -11.83 2.80 3.37
C ARG A 84 -10.69 2.24 4.19
N GLU A 85 -10.75 2.37 5.51
CA GLU A 85 -9.74 1.85 6.44
C GLU A 85 -9.52 0.34 6.25
N ARG A 86 -10.60 -0.45 6.25
CA ARG A 86 -10.52 -1.92 6.15
C ARG A 86 -10.03 -2.38 4.78
N VAL A 87 -10.55 -1.78 3.71
CA VAL A 87 -10.13 -2.12 2.35
C VAL A 87 -8.68 -1.74 2.11
N SER A 88 -8.25 -0.53 2.52
CA SER A 88 -6.85 -0.11 2.35
C SER A 88 -5.89 -1.03 3.10
N ALA A 89 -6.19 -1.33 4.38
CA ALA A 89 -5.35 -2.19 5.19
C ALA A 89 -5.19 -3.61 4.60
N HIS A 90 -6.28 -4.16 4.03
CA HIS A 90 -6.20 -5.47 3.37
C HIS A 90 -5.52 -5.40 2.00
N LEU A 91 -5.79 -4.37 1.21
CA LEU A 91 -5.20 -4.17 -0.11
C LEU A 91 -3.67 -4.11 -0.02
N ASP A 92 -3.10 -3.40 0.97
CA ASP A 92 -1.66 -3.36 1.18
C ASP A 92 -1.07 -4.76 1.44
N GLN A 93 -1.76 -5.60 2.23
CA GLN A 93 -1.34 -6.98 2.48
C GLN A 93 -1.47 -7.87 1.23
N LEU A 94 -2.50 -7.66 0.42
CA LEU A 94 -2.71 -8.40 -0.82
C LEU A 94 -1.66 -8.04 -1.88
N ILE A 95 -1.34 -6.76 -2.02
CA ILE A 95 -0.28 -6.28 -2.93
C ILE A 95 1.06 -6.91 -2.53
N TYR A 96 1.40 -6.86 -1.23
CA TYR A 96 2.63 -7.48 -0.73
C TYR A 96 2.67 -8.99 -1.03
N LYS A 97 1.57 -9.70 -0.75
CA LYS A 97 1.45 -11.14 -1.02
C LYS A 97 1.63 -11.47 -2.51
N LYS A 98 0.92 -10.74 -3.39
CA LYS A 98 1.03 -10.94 -4.85
C LYS A 98 2.45 -10.71 -5.32
N MET A 99 3.07 -9.62 -4.87
CA MET A 99 4.43 -9.27 -5.23
C MET A 99 5.45 -10.31 -4.74
N SER A 100 5.29 -10.82 -3.50
CA SER A 100 6.14 -11.91 -2.99
C SER A 100 6.01 -13.18 -3.83
N GLN A 101 4.80 -13.54 -4.24
CA GLN A 101 4.59 -14.69 -5.14
C GLN A 101 5.25 -14.49 -6.50
N ASP A 102 5.09 -13.31 -7.11
CA ASP A 102 5.67 -13.01 -8.42
C ASP A 102 7.21 -13.06 -8.37
N ILE A 103 7.80 -12.52 -7.31
CA ILE A 103 9.24 -12.55 -7.10
C ILE A 103 9.73 -13.97 -6.83
N SER A 104 9.03 -14.76 -6.01
CA SER A 104 9.38 -16.17 -5.79
C SER A 104 9.38 -16.96 -7.10
N LEU A 105 8.36 -16.77 -7.94
CA LEU A 105 8.30 -17.38 -9.27
C LEU A 105 9.43 -16.89 -10.19
N ALA A 106 9.77 -15.58 -10.14
CA ALA A 106 10.89 -15.04 -10.91
C ALA A 106 12.24 -15.63 -10.46
N VAL A 107 12.43 -15.85 -9.16
CA VAL A 107 13.61 -16.50 -8.61
C VAL A 107 13.71 -17.96 -9.07
N GLU A 108 12.59 -18.69 -9.05
CA GLU A 108 12.54 -20.09 -9.53
C GLU A 108 12.84 -20.20 -11.04
N ASN A 109 12.44 -19.22 -11.85
CA ASN A 109 12.60 -19.18 -13.29
C ASN A 109 13.67 -18.17 -13.74
N GLU A 110 14.65 -17.87 -12.90
CA GLU A 110 15.65 -16.81 -13.14
C GLU A 110 16.39 -16.98 -14.48
N SER A 111 16.64 -18.23 -14.90
CA SER A 111 17.31 -18.53 -16.17
C SER A 111 16.53 -18.07 -17.41
N ASP A 112 15.23 -17.90 -17.28
CA ASP A 112 14.33 -17.59 -18.40
C ASP A 112 14.05 -16.08 -18.52
N ILE A 113 14.61 -15.28 -17.60
CA ILE A 113 14.44 -13.82 -17.62
C ILE A 113 15.22 -13.23 -18.80
N GLN A 114 14.50 -12.60 -19.72
CA GLN A 114 15.08 -11.87 -20.84
C GLN A 114 15.47 -10.46 -20.39
N THR A 115 16.75 -10.16 -20.45
CA THR A 115 17.28 -8.85 -20.00
C THR A 115 17.37 -7.83 -21.11
N ASP A 116 17.38 -8.27 -22.36
CA ASP A 116 17.44 -7.42 -23.57
C ASP A 116 16.17 -6.60 -23.84
N THR A 117 15.08 -6.94 -23.15
CA THR A 117 13.81 -6.18 -23.19
C THR A 117 13.69 -5.13 -22.08
N ILE A 118 14.64 -5.06 -21.16
CA ILE A 118 14.61 -4.09 -20.06
C ILE A 118 15.01 -2.72 -20.59
N PRO A 119 14.18 -1.66 -20.43
CA PRO A 119 14.53 -0.33 -20.89
C PRO A 119 15.75 0.23 -20.15
N ASP A 120 16.66 0.87 -20.86
CA ASP A 120 17.94 1.39 -20.31
C ASP A 120 17.78 2.46 -19.23
N ASN A 121 16.62 3.11 -19.18
CA ASN A 121 16.28 4.14 -18.20
C ASN A 121 15.58 3.59 -16.93
N THR A 122 15.51 2.28 -16.76
CA THR A 122 14.99 1.69 -15.54
C THR A 122 16.05 1.64 -14.45
N VAL A 123 15.71 2.15 -13.26
CA VAL A 123 16.65 2.34 -12.15
C VAL A 123 16.02 1.81 -10.86
N ALA A 124 16.82 1.12 -10.05
CA ALA A 124 16.44 0.74 -8.69
C ALA A 124 17.46 1.27 -7.69
N VAL A 125 16.99 1.89 -6.61
CA VAL A 125 17.84 2.32 -5.49
C VAL A 125 17.67 1.31 -4.37
N VAL A 126 18.71 0.55 -4.05
CA VAL A 126 18.70 -0.42 -2.95
C VAL A 126 19.23 0.22 -1.66
N ASN A 127 19.11 -0.49 -0.53
CA ASN A 127 19.65 0.03 0.73
C ASN A 127 21.15 0.28 0.62
N PHE A 128 21.61 1.39 1.20
CA PHE A 128 23.05 1.66 1.33
C PHE A 128 23.64 0.91 2.53
N ASP A 129 24.93 0.63 2.47
CA ASP A 129 25.65 0.02 3.57
C ASP A 129 25.89 1.02 4.71
N GLY A 130 25.28 0.80 5.84
CA GLY A 130 25.49 1.56 7.08
C GLY A 130 26.32 0.80 8.12
N SER A 131 26.94 -0.34 7.78
CA SER A 131 27.65 -1.19 8.73
C SER A 131 28.85 -0.51 9.43
N HIS A 132 29.38 0.54 8.80
CA HIS A 132 30.49 1.35 9.31
C HIS A 132 30.03 2.52 10.21
N LEU A 133 28.72 2.73 10.33
CA LEU A 133 28.11 3.60 11.32
C LEU A 133 27.86 2.81 12.60
N GLY A 134 27.93 3.44 13.75
CA GLY A 134 27.49 2.78 15.00
C GLY A 134 26.02 2.33 14.89
N SER A 135 25.63 1.35 15.69
CA SER A 135 24.28 0.74 15.66
C SER A 135 23.12 1.75 15.65
N ASP A 136 23.32 2.88 16.34
CA ASP A 136 22.31 3.93 16.50
C ASP A 136 22.12 4.77 15.23
N LEU A 137 23.15 4.86 14.39
CA LEU A 137 23.19 5.64 13.15
C LEU A 137 23.09 4.77 11.90
N ALA A 138 23.34 3.46 11.97
CA ALA A 138 23.25 2.56 10.82
C ALA A 138 21.92 2.68 10.03
N PRO A 139 20.74 2.90 10.66
CA PRO A 139 19.50 3.11 9.95
C PRO A 139 19.48 4.33 9.00
N LEU A 140 20.38 5.33 9.21
CA LEU A 140 20.48 6.48 8.31
C LEU A 140 20.75 6.07 6.85
N ALA A 141 21.52 5.00 6.65
CA ALA A 141 21.81 4.48 5.32
C ALA A 141 20.52 4.05 4.57
N ILE A 142 19.54 3.50 5.29
CA ILE A 142 18.23 3.14 4.73
C ILE A 142 17.43 4.41 4.41
N GLY A 143 17.42 5.39 5.31
CA GLY A 143 16.73 6.67 5.08
C GLY A 143 17.31 7.45 3.92
N LEU A 144 18.63 7.49 3.76
CA LEU A 144 19.30 8.13 2.64
C LEU A 144 18.95 7.45 1.31
N ALA A 145 18.98 6.11 1.25
CA ALA A 145 18.55 5.38 0.06
C ALA A 145 17.08 5.65 -0.29
N GLU A 146 16.21 5.79 0.71
CA GLU A 146 14.81 6.17 0.52
C GLU A 146 14.67 7.58 -0.06
N PHE A 147 15.37 8.57 0.50
CA PHE A 147 15.32 9.95 0.00
C PHE A 147 15.88 10.04 -1.41
N THR A 148 17.03 9.40 -1.67
CA THR A 148 17.58 9.27 -3.03
C THR A 148 16.56 8.69 -4.00
N SER A 149 15.84 7.63 -3.60
CA SER A 149 14.79 7.03 -4.43
C SER A 149 13.64 8.00 -4.70
N VAL A 150 13.19 8.74 -3.68
CA VAL A 150 12.11 9.74 -3.81
C VAL A 150 12.53 10.87 -4.75
N ASP A 151 13.77 11.32 -4.66
CA ASP A 151 14.28 12.42 -5.51
C ASP A 151 14.46 11.98 -6.97
N LEU A 152 15.01 10.79 -7.20
CA LEU A 152 15.11 10.26 -8.56
C LEU A 152 13.74 9.99 -9.20
N ALA A 153 12.70 9.73 -8.39
CA ALA A 153 11.32 9.58 -8.88
C ALA A 153 10.70 10.88 -9.42
N LYS A 154 11.31 12.04 -9.15
CA LYS A 154 10.89 13.35 -9.69
C LYS A 154 11.36 13.58 -11.11
N VAL A 155 12.22 12.71 -11.65
CA VAL A 155 12.81 12.80 -12.97
C VAL A 155 11.99 12.00 -13.98
N GLU A 156 11.28 12.67 -14.87
CA GLU A 156 10.36 12.04 -15.83
C GLU A 156 11.02 11.07 -16.80
N SER A 157 12.30 11.31 -17.13
CA SER A 157 13.06 10.45 -18.05
C SER A 157 13.49 9.11 -17.44
N LEU A 158 13.38 8.94 -16.11
CA LEU A 158 13.74 7.72 -15.39
C LEU A 158 12.49 6.88 -15.04
N ASN A 159 12.61 5.58 -15.19
CA ASN A 159 11.64 4.61 -14.70
C ASN A 159 12.16 3.99 -13.41
N LEU A 160 11.68 4.46 -12.27
CA LEU A 160 12.13 4.00 -10.97
C LEU A 160 11.36 2.75 -10.53
N ILE A 161 12.08 1.75 -10.05
CA ILE A 161 11.48 0.57 -9.44
C ILE A 161 10.92 0.93 -8.06
N GLU A 162 9.67 0.58 -7.84
CA GLU A 162 8.98 0.84 -6.57
C GLU A 162 9.72 0.22 -5.38
N ARG A 163 9.87 0.99 -4.31
CA ARG A 163 10.55 0.58 -3.09
C ARG A 163 10.00 -0.71 -2.50
N LEU A 164 8.69 -0.91 -2.54
CA LEU A 164 8.05 -2.12 -2.04
C LEU A 164 8.57 -3.38 -2.76
N LYS A 165 8.75 -3.31 -4.09
CA LYS A 165 9.30 -4.42 -4.88
C LYS A 165 10.73 -4.74 -4.48
N ILE A 166 11.52 -3.71 -4.18
CA ILE A 166 12.90 -3.86 -3.70
C ILE A 166 12.92 -4.53 -2.32
N ASP A 167 12.08 -4.06 -1.39
CA ASP A 167 11.99 -4.63 -0.04
C ASP A 167 11.56 -6.10 -0.06
N VAL A 168 10.62 -6.47 -0.94
CA VAL A 168 10.18 -7.87 -1.10
C VAL A 168 11.31 -8.74 -1.65
N ILE A 169 12.06 -8.29 -2.68
CA ILE A 169 13.15 -9.10 -3.26
C ILE A 169 14.33 -9.25 -2.28
N ILE A 170 14.63 -8.23 -1.49
CA ILE A 170 15.63 -8.30 -0.42
C ILE A 170 15.24 -9.40 0.58
N SER A 171 13.96 -9.45 0.95
CA SER A 171 13.41 -10.46 1.86
C SER A 171 13.49 -11.88 1.26
N GLU A 172 13.06 -12.06 0.01
CA GLU A 172 13.06 -13.36 -0.69
C GLU A 172 14.48 -13.91 -0.89
N LEU A 173 15.42 -13.05 -1.25
CA LEU A 173 16.83 -13.42 -1.43
C LEU A 173 17.58 -13.56 -0.10
N LYS A 174 16.96 -13.24 1.04
CA LYS A 174 17.55 -13.31 2.39
C LYS A 174 18.87 -12.55 2.51
N LEU A 175 18.93 -11.34 1.96
CA LEU A 175 20.13 -10.50 1.90
C LEU A 175 20.56 -9.90 3.26
N GLY A 176 20.07 -10.43 4.36
CA GLY A 176 20.41 -10.03 5.71
C GLY A 176 19.59 -8.85 6.22
N GLN A 177 19.86 -8.42 7.46
CA GLN A 177 19.06 -7.39 8.15
C GLN A 177 19.26 -5.98 7.59
N SER A 178 20.42 -5.67 7.01
CA SER A 178 20.69 -4.37 6.40
C SER A 178 20.00 -4.21 5.04
N GLY A 179 19.69 -5.34 4.36
CA GLY A 179 19.20 -5.31 2.97
C GLY A 179 20.19 -4.69 1.99
N TYR A 180 21.45 -4.55 2.38
CA TYR A 180 22.51 -4.06 1.51
C TYR A 180 22.77 -5.05 0.38
N VAL A 181 22.94 -4.53 -0.83
CA VAL A 181 23.24 -5.30 -2.03
C VAL A 181 24.67 -5.04 -2.45
N ASP A 182 25.51 -6.05 -2.31
CA ASP A 182 26.89 -6.00 -2.80
C ASP A 182 26.89 -5.79 -4.32
N PRO A 183 27.76 -4.92 -4.86
CA PRO A 183 27.90 -4.70 -6.30
C PRO A 183 28.06 -5.98 -7.11
N ALA A 184 28.67 -7.02 -6.55
CA ALA A 184 28.80 -8.32 -7.22
C ALA A 184 27.47 -9.08 -7.36
N THR A 185 26.48 -8.84 -6.48
CA THR A 185 25.14 -9.45 -6.53
C THR A 185 24.09 -8.57 -7.20
N ALA A 186 24.40 -7.30 -7.39
CA ALA A 186 23.50 -6.32 -8.00
C ALA A 186 22.99 -6.73 -9.40
N PRO A 187 23.80 -7.31 -10.32
CA PRO A 187 23.31 -7.75 -11.62
C PRO A 187 22.20 -8.80 -11.53
N ARG A 188 22.31 -9.73 -10.57
CA ARG A 188 21.27 -10.74 -10.32
C ARG A 188 19.98 -10.06 -9.84
N MET A 189 20.09 -9.16 -8.87
CA MET A 189 18.97 -8.43 -8.35
C MET A 189 18.31 -7.55 -9.42
N GLY A 190 19.11 -6.89 -10.27
CA GLY A 190 18.62 -6.08 -11.37
C GLY A 190 17.78 -6.88 -12.37
N ARG A 191 18.21 -8.10 -12.73
CA ARG A 191 17.44 -8.99 -13.59
C ARG A 191 16.09 -9.35 -12.96
N LEU A 192 16.08 -9.73 -11.69
CA LEU A 192 14.86 -10.11 -10.96
C LEU A 192 13.90 -8.92 -10.78
N LEU A 193 14.43 -7.71 -10.61
CA LEU A 193 13.64 -6.48 -10.54
C LEU A 193 13.14 -6.01 -11.90
N GLY A 194 13.76 -6.44 -13.00
CA GLY A 194 13.52 -5.91 -14.33
C GLY A 194 14.06 -4.49 -14.48
N THR A 195 15.24 -4.21 -13.93
CA THR A 195 15.90 -2.90 -14.02
C THR A 195 17.24 -3.00 -14.73
N SER A 196 17.58 -1.98 -15.52
CA SER A 196 18.87 -1.90 -16.22
C SER A 196 20.01 -1.46 -15.30
N LYS A 197 19.70 -0.67 -14.26
CA LYS A 197 20.70 -0.09 -13.35
C LYS A 197 20.26 -0.25 -11.90
N ILE A 198 21.21 -0.64 -11.05
CA ILE A 198 21.07 -0.68 -9.59
C ILE A 198 21.97 0.43 -9.02
N ILE A 199 21.38 1.31 -8.23
CA ILE A 199 22.10 2.29 -7.42
C ILE A 199 22.23 1.70 -6.01
N THR A 200 23.46 1.57 -5.57
CA THR A 200 23.83 1.15 -4.21
C THR A 200 24.88 2.12 -3.67
N GLY A 201 25.26 2.00 -2.42
CA GLY A 201 26.23 2.88 -1.82
C GLY A 201 26.59 2.50 -0.39
N SER A 202 27.44 3.29 0.22
CA SER A 202 27.84 3.14 1.61
C SER A 202 27.87 4.47 2.34
N VAL A 203 27.58 4.42 3.63
CA VAL A 203 27.67 5.58 4.52
C VAL A 203 28.73 5.29 5.57
N LEU A 204 29.75 6.13 5.61
CA LEU A 204 30.92 5.97 6.48
C LEU A 204 30.99 7.12 7.49
N GLY A 205 31.25 6.83 8.74
CA GLY A 205 31.59 7.85 9.73
C GLY A 205 33.04 8.32 9.54
N ILE A 206 33.27 9.63 9.60
CA ILE A 206 34.57 10.27 9.50
C ILE A 206 34.83 11.14 10.74
N GLY A 207 35.81 10.75 11.57
CA GLY A 207 36.09 11.46 12.82
C GLY A 207 34.91 11.37 13.78
N ASP A 208 34.66 12.45 14.54
CA ASP A 208 33.66 12.46 15.61
C ASP A 208 32.26 12.87 15.11
N ASP A 209 32.14 13.73 14.10
CA ASP A 209 30.89 14.32 13.61
C ASP A 209 30.75 14.36 12.09
N GLY A 210 31.75 13.86 11.34
CA GLY A 210 31.73 13.80 9.89
C GLY A 210 31.15 12.50 9.36
N PHE A 211 30.63 12.57 8.15
CA PHE A 211 30.25 11.37 7.40
C PHE A 211 30.54 11.53 5.90
N ARG A 212 30.61 10.41 5.22
CA ARG A 212 30.83 10.31 3.78
C ARG A 212 29.82 9.36 3.18
N LEU A 213 29.29 9.76 2.03
CA LEU A 213 28.36 8.99 1.22
C LEU A 213 29.04 8.65 -0.11
N ASP A 214 29.22 7.36 -0.35
CA ASP A 214 29.77 6.81 -1.59
C ASP A 214 28.67 6.11 -2.37
N GLY A 215 28.59 6.32 -3.68
CA GLY A 215 27.62 5.70 -4.57
C GLY A 215 28.27 4.83 -5.64
N VAL A 216 27.55 3.78 -6.01
CA VAL A 216 27.91 2.89 -7.12
C VAL A 216 26.68 2.62 -7.96
N ILE A 217 26.78 2.88 -9.26
CA ILE A 217 25.78 2.51 -10.25
C ILE A 217 26.25 1.22 -10.92
N VAL A 218 25.50 0.14 -10.78
CA VAL A 218 25.82 -1.15 -11.35
C VAL A 218 24.86 -1.48 -12.49
N GLY A 219 25.39 -1.76 -13.67
CA GLY A 219 24.63 -2.28 -14.80
C GLY A 219 24.15 -3.70 -14.52
N ALA A 220 22.85 -3.95 -14.63
CA ALA A 220 22.27 -5.26 -14.36
C ALA A 220 22.53 -6.27 -15.50
N THR A 221 22.76 -5.78 -16.73
CA THR A 221 22.98 -6.61 -17.92
C THR A 221 24.45 -6.89 -18.20
N ASP A 222 25.30 -5.88 -18.04
CA ASP A 222 26.72 -5.94 -18.41
C ASP A 222 27.67 -6.00 -17.22
N SER A 223 27.11 -5.94 -15.99
CA SER A 223 27.87 -5.95 -14.73
C SER A 223 28.93 -4.84 -14.63
N THR A 224 28.77 -3.75 -15.40
CA THR A 224 29.62 -2.57 -15.28
C THR A 224 29.35 -1.88 -13.95
N ALA A 225 30.38 -1.33 -13.32
CA ALA A 225 30.25 -0.52 -12.11
C ALA A 225 30.82 0.87 -12.35
N THR A 226 30.00 1.88 -12.18
CA THR A 226 30.39 3.29 -12.22
C THR A 226 30.27 3.86 -10.82
N PHE A 227 31.38 4.40 -10.30
CA PHE A 227 31.39 5.06 -9.00
C PHE A 227 31.00 6.53 -9.19
N THR A 228 30.15 7.04 -8.31
CA THR A 228 29.85 8.47 -8.22
C THR A 228 30.98 9.19 -7.47
N GLU A 229 30.99 10.51 -7.53
CA GLU A 229 31.82 11.29 -6.62
C GLU A 229 31.38 11.07 -5.18
N SER A 230 32.36 11.13 -4.24
CA SER A 230 32.05 10.98 -2.82
C SER A 230 31.58 12.31 -2.24
N SER A 231 30.47 12.32 -1.56
CA SER A 231 29.97 13.49 -0.82
C SER A 231 30.41 13.40 0.65
N GLU A 232 31.20 14.36 1.12
CA GLU A 232 31.72 14.39 2.50
C GLU A 232 31.28 15.67 3.20
N GLY A 233 30.96 15.57 4.50
CA GLY A 233 30.61 16.73 5.32
C GLY A 233 30.20 16.32 6.73
N LYS A 234 29.59 17.27 7.43
CA LYS A 234 29.09 17.02 8.79
C LYS A 234 27.70 16.43 8.77
N LEU A 235 27.37 15.73 9.84
CA LEU A 235 26.05 15.13 10.03
C LEU A 235 24.90 16.18 9.99
N GLU A 236 25.20 17.42 10.42
CA GLU A 236 24.26 18.54 10.35
C GLU A 236 23.94 18.97 8.90
N GLU A 237 24.81 18.63 7.95
CA GLU A 237 24.70 18.94 6.52
C GLU A 237 24.12 17.78 5.70
N ILE A 238 23.61 16.74 6.38
CA ILE A 238 23.20 15.45 5.75
C ILE A 238 22.26 15.64 4.55
N PHE A 239 21.33 16.59 4.63
CA PHE A 239 20.37 16.83 3.55
C PHE A 239 21.03 17.49 2.33
N ALA A 240 21.94 18.44 2.56
CA ALA A 240 22.69 19.06 1.46
C ALA A 240 23.60 18.05 0.76
N LEU A 241 24.23 17.16 1.53
CA LEU A 241 25.08 16.09 1.01
C LEU A 241 24.27 15.03 0.26
N GLU A 242 23.08 14.70 0.74
CA GLU A 242 22.16 13.82 0.03
C GLU A 242 21.73 14.42 -1.33
N LYS A 243 21.39 15.72 -1.38
CA LYS A 243 21.05 16.39 -2.63
C LYS A 243 22.24 16.40 -3.62
N GLN A 244 23.44 16.71 -3.14
CA GLN A 244 24.63 16.64 -3.97
C GLN A 244 24.83 15.23 -4.54
N PHE A 245 24.69 14.21 -3.70
CA PHE A 245 24.79 12.82 -4.11
C PHE A 245 23.76 12.43 -5.18
N VAL A 246 22.51 12.90 -5.07
CA VAL A 246 21.47 12.69 -6.10
C VAL A 246 21.88 13.33 -7.43
N PHE A 247 22.40 14.57 -7.41
CA PHE A 247 22.86 15.23 -8.63
C PHE A 247 24.06 14.51 -9.25
N ASP A 248 25.01 14.02 -8.45
CA ASP A 248 26.16 13.25 -8.92
C ASP A 248 25.74 11.92 -9.58
N ILE A 249 24.70 11.26 -9.04
CA ILE A 249 24.08 10.08 -9.66
C ILE A 249 23.47 10.45 -11.01
N LEU A 250 22.70 11.53 -11.09
CA LEU A 250 22.04 11.96 -12.33
C LEU A 250 23.06 12.36 -13.41
N ASP A 251 24.11 13.05 -13.04
CA ASP A 251 25.23 13.37 -13.94
C ASP A 251 25.91 12.09 -14.43
N SER A 252 26.15 11.12 -13.55
CA SER A 252 26.74 9.82 -13.90
C SER A 252 25.85 8.99 -14.82
N LEU A 253 24.53 9.17 -14.71
CA LEU A 253 23.53 8.54 -15.59
C LEU A 253 23.38 9.28 -16.93
N GLY A 254 23.98 10.48 -17.08
CA GLY A 254 23.84 11.32 -18.26
C GLY A 254 22.44 11.93 -18.40
N VAL A 255 21.76 12.19 -17.30
CA VAL A 255 20.40 12.74 -17.27
C VAL A 255 20.46 14.27 -17.28
N GLU A 256 19.82 14.89 -18.27
CA GLU A 256 19.62 16.33 -18.31
C GLU A 256 18.31 16.70 -17.60
N LEU A 257 18.41 17.53 -16.55
CA LEU A 257 17.27 17.97 -15.75
C LEU A 257 16.65 19.25 -16.29
N THR A 258 15.34 19.33 -16.29
CA THR A 258 14.60 20.60 -16.39
C THR A 258 14.82 21.46 -15.14
N LEU A 259 14.48 22.75 -15.22
CA LEU A 259 14.53 23.62 -14.04
C LEU A 259 13.55 23.18 -12.96
N GLU A 260 12.35 22.75 -13.37
CA GLU A 260 11.31 22.26 -12.48
C GLU A 260 11.75 20.99 -11.73
N GLU A 261 12.39 20.05 -12.42
CA GLU A 261 12.91 18.82 -11.78
C GLU A 261 14.04 19.14 -10.79
N ARG A 262 14.95 20.04 -11.19
CA ARG A 262 16.06 20.48 -10.32
C ARG A 262 15.54 21.16 -9.05
N ASP A 263 14.56 22.06 -9.17
CA ASP A 263 13.96 22.74 -8.04
C ASP A 263 13.20 21.74 -7.13
N ALA A 264 12.47 20.79 -7.73
CA ALA A 264 11.78 19.75 -6.99
C ALA A 264 12.75 18.85 -6.21
N ILE A 265 13.87 18.43 -6.82
CA ILE A 265 14.91 17.62 -6.15
C ILE A 265 15.55 18.41 -4.99
N ALA A 266 15.75 19.72 -5.16
CA ALA A 266 16.34 20.57 -4.12
C ALA A 266 15.48 20.71 -2.86
N GLU A 267 14.16 20.41 -2.93
CA GLU A 267 13.29 20.42 -1.76
C GLU A 267 13.66 19.29 -0.79
N VAL A 268 13.79 19.63 0.50
CA VAL A 268 14.03 18.65 1.57
C VAL A 268 12.72 18.27 2.25
N PRO A 269 12.44 16.96 2.47
CA PRO A 269 11.22 16.51 3.14
C PRO A 269 11.15 16.94 4.61
N THR A 270 12.29 17.18 5.25
CA THR A 270 12.43 17.71 6.62
C THR A 270 13.79 18.37 6.78
N GLU A 271 13.85 19.43 7.59
CA GLU A 271 15.10 20.04 8.02
C GLU A 271 15.58 19.50 9.39
N SER A 272 14.79 18.65 10.02
CA SER A 272 15.09 18.09 11.32
C SER A 272 15.89 16.79 11.20
N TYR A 273 17.17 16.83 11.53
CA TYR A 273 17.99 15.62 11.61
C TYR A 273 17.40 14.54 12.53
N LEU A 274 16.85 14.95 13.69
CA LEU A 274 16.23 14.00 14.63
C LEU A 274 14.97 13.37 14.03
N ALA A 275 14.17 14.12 13.27
CA ALA A 275 13.03 13.56 12.55
C ALA A 275 13.48 12.55 11.48
N PHE A 276 14.53 12.88 10.73
CA PHE A 276 15.07 11.99 9.72
C PHE A 276 15.66 10.70 10.31
N LEU A 277 16.40 10.80 11.43
CA LEU A 277 16.94 9.64 12.12
C LEU A 277 15.83 8.72 12.66
N ALA A 278 14.79 9.29 13.25
CA ALA A 278 13.64 8.52 13.71
C ALA A 278 12.89 7.88 12.51
N TYR A 279 12.70 8.62 11.42
CA TYR A 279 12.13 8.08 10.18
C TYR A 279 12.94 6.89 9.66
N SER A 280 14.25 7.02 9.59
CA SER A 280 15.18 5.98 9.13
C SER A 280 15.09 4.71 9.99
N ARG A 281 15.00 4.87 11.33
CA ARG A 281 14.74 3.75 12.26
C ARG A 281 13.37 3.13 12.03
N GLY A 282 12.35 3.95 11.78
CA GLY A 282 11.02 3.45 11.41
C GLY A 282 11.06 2.57 10.16
N ARG A 283 11.79 3.00 9.11
CA ARG A 283 11.99 2.21 7.89
C ARG A 283 12.75 0.91 8.15
N TYR A 284 13.81 0.97 8.97
CA TYR A 284 14.53 -0.22 9.40
C TYR A 284 13.62 -1.25 10.08
N TYR A 285 12.81 -0.84 11.06
CA TYR A 285 11.89 -1.74 11.74
C TYR A 285 10.79 -2.26 10.82
N GLN A 286 10.31 -1.44 9.89
CA GLN A 286 9.31 -1.85 8.91
C GLN A 286 9.82 -2.97 8.00
N GLN A 287 11.06 -2.88 7.52
CA GLN A 287 11.71 -3.93 6.72
C GLN A 287 11.92 -5.24 7.50
N GLN A 288 12.02 -5.16 8.84
CA GLN A 288 12.07 -6.33 9.72
C GLN A 288 10.68 -6.90 10.06
N GLY A 289 9.60 -6.30 9.55
CA GLY A 289 8.23 -6.68 9.91
C GLY A 289 7.81 -6.27 11.33
N MET A 290 8.62 -5.45 12.00
CA MET A 290 8.40 -4.97 13.37
C MET A 290 7.50 -3.72 13.36
N ASN A 291 6.26 -3.90 12.89
CA ASN A 291 5.34 -2.81 12.59
C ASN A 291 5.02 -1.90 13.78
N GLU A 292 4.96 -2.43 15.00
CA GLU A 292 4.72 -1.60 16.20
C GLU A 292 5.91 -0.68 16.51
N GLN A 293 7.14 -1.18 16.42
CA GLN A 293 8.35 -0.36 16.59
C GLN A 293 8.47 0.66 15.44
N ALA A 294 8.18 0.25 14.20
CA ALA A 294 8.14 1.16 13.06
C ALA A 294 7.15 2.30 13.30
N ARG A 295 5.93 2.00 13.76
CA ARG A 295 4.91 3.00 14.10
C ARG A 295 5.39 3.99 15.16
N GLN A 296 6.04 3.49 16.21
CA GLN A 296 6.58 4.34 17.29
C GLN A 296 7.66 5.30 16.78
N GLU A 297 8.59 4.83 15.96
CA GLU A 297 9.65 5.66 15.39
C GLU A 297 9.11 6.66 14.36
N PHE A 298 8.14 6.30 13.51
CA PHE A 298 7.49 7.26 12.62
C PHE A 298 6.72 8.35 13.38
N ASN A 299 6.03 8.00 14.48
CA ASN A 299 5.39 8.99 15.34
C ASN A 299 6.42 9.90 16.04
N THR A 300 7.58 9.34 16.41
CA THR A 300 8.70 10.12 16.95
C THR A 300 9.21 11.11 15.89
N ALA A 301 9.36 10.69 14.64
CA ALA A 301 9.73 11.58 13.53
C ALA A 301 8.72 12.74 13.37
N VAL A 302 7.42 12.45 13.38
CA VAL A 302 6.36 13.49 13.35
C VAL A 302 6.41 14.41 14.56
N SER A 303 6.83 13.91 15.74
CA SER A 303 6.97 14.75 16.94
C SER A 303 8.13 15.74 16.84
N TYR A 304 9.20 15.38 16.11
CA TYR A 304 10.33 16.27 15.85
C TYR A 304 10.06 17.26 14.69
N ASP A 305 9.23 16.85 13.74
CA ASP A 305 8.80 17.71 12.63
C ASP A 305 7.37 17.32 12.19
N ALA A 306 6.40 18.13 12.59
CA ALA A 306 4.99 17.92 12.26
C ALA A 306 4.67 18.10 10.76
N ASN A 307 5.55 18.75 10.01
CA ASN A 307 5.41 18.96 8.56
C ASN A 307 6.02 17.83 7.73
N PHE A 308 6.72 16.88 8.37
CA PHE A 308 7.30 15.73 7.68
C PHE A 308 6.22 14.75 7.23
N SER A 309 5.58 15.06 6.11
CA SER A 309 4.41 14.34 5.58
C SER A 309 4.69 12.85 5.32
N ALA A 310 5.90 12.51 4.85
CA ALA A 310 6.30 11.12 4.62
C ALA A 310 6.31 10.31 5.92
N ALA A 311 6.77 10.89 7.05
CA ALA A 311 6.73 10.22 8.34
C ALA A 311 5.29 9.97 8.82
N GLY A 312 4.39 10.96 8.63
CA GLY A 312 2.98 10.82 8.94
C GLY A 312 2.29 9.71 8.14
N ALA A 313 2.58 9.65 6.83
CA ALA A 313 2.05 8.61 5.96
C ALA A 313 2.54 7.20 6.37
N GLN A 314 3.83 7.06 6.69
CA GLN A 314 4.39 5.78 7.14
C GLN A 314 3.88 5.38 8.54
N ALA A 315 3.67 6.33 9.45
CA ALA A 315 3.05 6.07 10.75
C ALA A 315 1.64 5.49 10.60
N ALA A 316 0.83 6.06 9.68
CA ALA A 316 -0.50 5.57 9.38
C ALA A 316 -0.48 4.16 8.76
N LYS A 317 0.44 3.89 7.82
CA LYS A 317 0.63 2.55 7.23
C LYS A 317 1.05 1.52 8.28
N ALA A 318 2.02 1.85 9.13
CA ALA A 318 2.46 0.97 10.20
C ALA A 318 1.33 0.68 11.22
N ALA A 319 0.52 1.69 11.58
CA ALA A 319 -0.65 1.53 12.43
C ALA A 319 -1.69 0.58 11.80
N ALA A 320 -1.96 0.73 10.49
CA ALA A 320 -2.83 -0.16 9.74
C ALA A 320 -2.29 -1.60 9.74
N ALA A 321 -0.99 -1.79 9.52
CA ALA A 321 -0.34 -3.10 9.54
C ALA A 321 -0.42 -3.77 10.92
N VAL A 322 -0.26 -3.01 12.01
CA VAL A 322 -0.43 -3.50 13.39
C VAL A 322 -1.87 -3.94 13.64
N SER A 323 -2.85 -3.14 13.20
CA SER A 323 -4.27 -3.41 13.44
C SER A 323 -4.83 -4.53 12.57
N SER A 324 -4.34 -4.67 11.34
CA SER A 324 -4.82 -5.68 10.39
C SER A 324 -4.21 -7.06 10.61
N GLY A 325 -3.05 -7.14 11.27
CA GLY A 325 -2.26 -8.37 11.33
C GLY A 325 -1.70 -8.78 9.95
N GLY A 326 -1.39 -10.07 9.78
CA GLY A 326 -0.95 -10.58 8.49
C GLY A 326 -2.10 -10.74 7.49
N TYR A 327 -1.75 -11.11 6.25
CA TYR A 327 -2.68 -11.27 5.13
C TYR A 327 -3.97 -12.06 5.50
N SER A 328 -3.84 -13.23 6.11
CA SER A 328 -5.00 -14.07 6.44
C SER A 328 -5.93 -13.41 7.48
N GLN A 329 -5.39 -12.67 8.43
CA GLN A 329 -6.17 -11.95 9.43
C GLN A 329 -6.88 -10.75 8.82
N SER A 330 -6.20 -9.98 7.99
CA SER A 330 -6.80 -8.85 7.28
C SER A 330 -7.90 -9.28 6.31
N GLN A 331 -7.72 -10.42 5.62
CA GLN A 331 -8.73 -11.02 4.74
C GLN A 331 -9.98 -11.41 5.52
N GLN A 332 -9.82 -12.14 6.62
CA GLN A 332 -10.93 -12.55 7.47
C GLN A 332 -11.67 -11.34 8.07
N ALA A 333 -10.92 -10.33 8.53
CA ALA A 333 -11.49 -9.11 9.07
C ALA A 333 -12.28 -8.33 8.02
N LEU A 334 -11.75 -8.23 6.79
CA LEU A 334 -12.44 -7.57 5.67
C LEU A 334 -13.69 -8.35 5.26
N GLU A 335 -13.60 -9.66 5.12
CA GLU A 335 -14.75 -10.51 4.77
C GLU A 335 -15.86 -10.44 5.85
N SER A 336 -15.50 -10.54 7.12
CA SER A 336 -16.43 -10.40 8.24
C SER A 336 -17.10 -9.02 8.24
N PHE A 337 -16.32 -7.96 8.02
CA PHE A 337 -16.84 -6.60 7.86
C PHE A 337 -17.80 -6.49 6.67
N ALA A 338 -17.42 -6.96 5.49
CA ALA A 338 -18.23 -6.92 4.28
C ALA A 338 -19.57 -7.69 4.44
N LEU A 339 -19.54 -8.79 5.19
CA LEU A 339 -20.71 -9.63 5.48
C LEU A 339 -21.59 -9.10 6.63
N GLY A 340 -21.22 -8.02 7.29
CA GLY A 340 -22.12 -7.32 8.20
C GLY A 340 -21.90 -7.58 9.69
N SER A 341 -20.82 -8.24 10.12
CA SER A 341 -20.51 -8.35 11.55
C SER A 341 -20.11 -7.01 12.18
N ASP A 342 -19.68 -6.04 11.34
CA ASP A 342 -19.20 -4.70 11.73
C ASP A 342 -19.70 -3.58 10.80
N LEU A 343 -20.72 -3.84 9.96
CA LEU A 343 -21.26 -2.81 9.07
C LEU A 343 -21.98 -1.74 9.88
N ASP A 344 -21.73 -0.50 9.50
CA ASP A 344 -22.58 0.63 9.88
C ASP A 344 -23.92 0.47 9.15
N VAL A 345 -24.89 -0.10 9.85
CA VAL A 345 -26.22 -0.41 9.32
C VAL A 345 -26.93 0.85 8.90
N GLU A 346 -26.65 1.98 9.54
CA GLU A 346 -27.25 3.28 9.24
C GLU A 346 -26.79 3.78 7.87
N ALA A 347 -25.49 3.61 7.53
CA ALA A 347 -24.96 3.94 6.19
C ALA A 347 -25.48 2.98 5.11
N LEU A 348 -25.73 1.73 5.47
CA LEU A 348 -26.26 0.70 4.56
C LEU A 348 -27.73 0.94 4.23
N VAL A 349 -28.48 1.36 5.22
CA VAL A 349 -29.94 1.56 5.15
C VAL A 349 -30.27 2.93 4.54
N SER A 350 -29.43 3.95 4.74
CA SER A 350 -29.70 5.32 4.26
C SER A 350 -29.80 5.46 2.74
N GLY A 351 -29.29 4.48 1.98
CA GLY A 351 -29.38 4.43 0.51
C GLY A 351 -30.37 3.40 -0.04
N LEU A 352 -31.06 2.64 0.84
CA LEU A 352 -31.97 1.59 0.43
C LEU A 352 -33.44 2.04 0.55
N ASP A 353 -34.27 1.59 -0.39
CA ASP A 353 -35.72 1.63 -0.27
C ASP A 353 -36.16 0.81 0.96
N SER A 354 -37.22 1.26 1.66
CA SER A 354 -37.77 0.63 2.86
C SER A 354 -38.11 -0.87 2.68
N ARG A 355 -38.37 -1.31 1.46
CA ARG A 355 -38.64 -2.70 1.11
C ARG A 355 -37.37 -3.54 1.17
N LEU A 356 -36.26 -3.02 0.64
CA LEU A 356 -34.95 -3.69 0.72
C LEU A 356 -34.46 -3.79 2.14
N VAL A 357 -34.68 -2.77 2.96
CA VAL A 357 -34.39 -2.84 4.41
C VAL A 357 -35.16 -3.98 5.06
N THR A 358 -36.44 -4.13 4.77
CA THR A 358 -37.26 -5.23 5.30
C THR A 358 -36.77 -6.60 4.82
N ILE A 359 -36.33 -6.70 3.57
CA ILE A 359 -35.77 -7.93 3.00
C ILE A 359 -34.46 -8.30 3.70
N LEU A 360 -33.56 -7.34 3.90
CA LEU A 360 -32.28 -7.53 4.60
C LEU A 360 -32.50 -7.99 6.06
N LEU A 361 -33.44 -7.37 6.77
CA LEU A 361 -33.80 -7.74 8.14
C LEU A 361 -34.37 -9.19 8.22
N ASN A 362 -35.23 -9.57 7.28
CA ASN A 362 -35.89 -10.87 7.28
C ASN A 362 -35.00 -11.99 6.70
N SER A 363 -33.94 -11.68 5.98
CA SER A 363 -33.08 -12.69 5.35
C SER A 363 -31.93 -13.18 6.22
N GLY A 364 -31.78 -12.67 7.45
CA GLY A 364 -30.66 -12.99 8.35
C GLY A 364 -29.29 -12.50 7.81
N LEU A 365 -29.32 -11.59 6.85
CA LEU A 365 -28.11 -10.99 6.24
C LEU A 365 -27.46 -9.92 7.13
N LEU A 366 -28.14 -9.53 8.21
CA LEU A 366 -27.59 -8.67 9.25
C LEU A 366 -27.29 -9.51 10.49
N PRO A 367 -26.20 -9.23 11.22
CA PRO A 367 -25.88 -9.94 12.47
C PRO A 367 -26.98 -9.79 13.52
N ASP A 368 -27.22 -10.84 14.32
CA ASP A 368 -28.21 -10.84 15.40
C ASP A 368 -28.06 -9.67 16.39
N ALA A 369 -26.82 -9.26 16.66
CA ALA A 369 -26.52 -8.09 17.51
C ALA A 369 -27.05 -6.76 16.94
N THR A 370 -27.25 -6.70 15.62
CA THR A 370 -27.80 -5.51 14.93
C THR A 370 -29.33 -5.51 14.96
N LEU A 371 -29.94 -6.70 15.01
CA LEU A 371 -31.40 -6.88 15.10
C LEU A 371 -31.94 -6.42 16.45
N THR A 372 -31.17 -6.56 17.54
CA THR A 372 -31.60 -6.14 18.90
C THR A 372 -31.72 -4.62 19.01
N ASN A 373 -30.98 -3.85 18.22
CA ASN A 373 -31.01 -2.39 18.22
C ASN A 373 -32.02 -1.79 17.22
N LEU A 374 -32.51 -2.59 16.27
CA LEU A 374 -33.51 -2.20 15.27
C LEU A 374 -34.93 -2.67 15.58
N ALA A 375 -35.05 -3.53 16.55
CA ALA A 375 -36.34 -4.16 16.91
C ALA A 375 -37.14 -3.21 17.77
N THR A 376 -37.93 -2.34 17.18
CA THR A 376 -39.22 -1.86 17.74
C THR A 376 -39.66 -0.49 17.21
N SER A 377 -39.03 0.05 16.20
CA SER A 377 -39.51 1.31 15.61
C SER A 377 -40.51 1.05 14.48
N GLN A 378 -41.78 1.37 14.74
CA GLN A 378 -42.72 1.54 13.64
C GLN A 378 -42.29 2.78 12.82
N PRO A 379 -42.21 2.71 11.48
CA PRO A 379 -41.87 3.86 10.66
C PRO A 379 -42.94 4.94 10.80
N LYS A 380 -42.59 6.09 11.35
CA LYS A 380 -43.42 7.29 11.25
C LYS A 380 -43.22 7.87 9.86
N VAL A 381 -44.21 7.74 9.00
CA VAL A 381 -44.25 8.41 7.71
C VAL A 381 -44.55 9.90 7.93
N GLY A 382 -43.51 10.69 8.05
CA GLY A 382 -43.62 12.14 7.91
C GLY A 382 -43.64 12.49 6.42
N GLY A 383 -44.45 13.45 5.99
CA GLY A 383 -44.74 13.81 4.60
C GLY A 383 -43.61 14.31 3.72
N THR A 384 -42.38 13.85 3.92
CA THR A 384 -41.17 14.17 3.13
C THR A 384 -40.40 12.94 2.70
N GLY A 385 -40.95 11.71 2.81
CA GLY A 385 -40.30 10.48 2.35
C GLY A 385 -39.05 10.06 3.13
N ARG A 386 -38.78 10.61 4.30
CA ARG A 386 -37.73 10.19 5.21
C ARG A 386 -38.27 9.17 6.20
N VAL A 387 -37.71 7.96 6.24
CA VAL A 387 -37.92 7.00 7.30
C VAL A 387 -37.09 7.43 8.50
N VAL A 388 -37.70 7.84 9.59
CA VAL A 388 -37.02 8.09 10.87
C VAL A 388 -37.22 6.84 11.72
N ILE A 389 -36.11 6.15 12.04
CA ILE A 389 -36.09 5.04 12.96
C ILE A 389 -35.79 5.62 14.34
N GLU A 390 -36.76 5.69 15.22
CA GLU A 390 -36.56 6.02 16.64
C GLU A 390 -36.20 4.73 17.39
N VAL A 391 -35.00 4.68 17.97
CA VAL A 391 -34.55 3.59 18.83
C VAL A 391 -34.85 4.02 20.27
N ASP A 392 -35.76 3.32 20.91
CA ASP A 392 -35.99 3.50 22.34
C ASP A 392 -34.91 2.75 23.12
N LEU A 393 -34.01 3.49 23.78
CA LEU A 393 -32.96 2.97 24.65
C LEU A 393 -33.53 2.90 26.09
N GLU A 394 -34.40 2.00 26.38
CA GLU A 394 -34.69 1.66 27.76
C GLU A 394 -34.12 0.28 28.13
N GLN A 395 -33.14 0.37 29.07
CA GLN A 395 -32.46 -0.60 29.94
C GLN A 395 -31.32 -1.43 29.34
#